data_cf7c0be5f579dd69cd48fd92f449ffea
#
_entry.id   cf7c0be5f579dd69cd48fd92f449ffea
#
_cell.length_a   1.000
_cell.length_b   1.000
_cell.length_c   1.000
_cell.angle_alpha   90.00
_cell.angle_beta   90.00
_cell.angle_gamma   90.00
#
_symmetry.space_group_name_H-M   'P 1'
#
loop_
_entity.id
_entity.type
_entity.pdbx_description
1 polymer ?
#
loop_
_entity_poly.entity_id
_entity_poly.type
_entity_poly.pdbx_seq_one_letter_code
_entity_poly.pdbx_strand_id
1 'polypeptide(L)'
;FKATTSSIHQFDLPFHYLGQILDTSFEYSSEPALLPLGERSGYQHLYLEGVGQASDGIATFSWMNDNKFYTITSAVAETDSLLLTRLGANDPDFNLRRDPAFIIRRRSSGDTLFASIIEPHGSYDRVTESAVDSSSHVLNLTVIRDGTDYTAVTFELTSGETKFFAMANNNADPNTVHTLSIDSVEYQWAGPYLYAER
;
A
#
# COMPACT_ATOMS: atom_id res chain seq x y z
N PHE A 1 -3.28 -7.76 -2.53
CA PHE A 1 -4.71 -7.87 -2.85
C PHE A 1 -4.91 -7.98 -4.36
N LYS A 2 -5.64 -9.00 -4.81
CA LYS A 2 -5.97 -9.20 -6.22
C LYS A 2 -7.48 -9.15 -6.41
N ALA A 3 -7.93 -8.41 -7.42
CA ALA A 3 -9.31 -8.35 -7.85
C ALA A 3 -9.41 -8.78 -9.32
N THR A 4 -10.46 -9.52 -9.66
CA THR A 4 -10.71 -10.00 -11.02
C THR A 4 -11.97 -9.34 -11.59
N THR A 5 -11.92 -8.94 -12.84
CA THR A 5 -13.06 -8.34 -13.54
C THR A 5 -12.98 -8.56 -15.04
N SER A 6 -14.14 -8.57 -15.70
CA SER A 6 -14.26 -8.63 -17.17
C SER A 6 -14.67 -7.30 -17.81
N SER A 7 -14.83 -6.24 -17.03
CA SER A 7 -15.23 -4.92 -17.52
C SER A 7 -14.44 -3.82 -16.80
N ILE A 8 -14.51 -2.58 -17.32
CA ILE A 8 -13.81 -1.45 -16.71
C ILE A 8 -14.42 -1.13 -15.35
N HIS A 9 -13.57 -1.23 -14.31
CA HIS A 9 -13.91 -0.83 -12.95
C HIS A 9 -12.88 0.13 -12.37
N GLN A 10 -13.30 0.86 -11.36
CA GLN A 10 -12.41 1.57 -10.45
C GLN A 10 -12.22 0.70 -9.21
N PHE A 11 -10.96 0.52 -8.82
CA PHE A 11 -10.56 -0.16 -7.61
C PHE A 11 -9.84 0.84 -6.71
N ASP A 12 -10.24 0.89 -5.47
CA ASP A 12 -9.62 1.72 -4.45
C ASP A 12 -9.07 0.83 -3.33
N LEU A 13 -7.78 0.95 -3.05
CA LEU A 13 -7.13 0.31 -1.91
C LEU A 13 -6.89 1.36 -0.83
N PRO A 14 -7.71 1.43 0.23
CA PRO A 14 -7.54 2.39 1.30
C PRO A 14 -6.61 1.87 2.39
N PHE A 15 -5.76 2.78 2.91
CA PHE A 15 -4.98 2.63 4.12
C PHE A 15 -5.44 3.69 5.12
N HIS A 16 -6.16 3.24 6.14
CA HIS A 16 -6.54 4.11 7.26
C HIS A 16 -5.40 4.16 8.26
N TYR A 17 -5.02 5.34 8.69
CA TYR A 17 -3.95 5.53 9.64
C TYR A 17 -4.31 6.61 10.68
N LEU A 18 -3.55 6.66 11.74
CA LEU A 18 -3.58 7.73 12.74
C LEU A 18 -2.24 8.41 12.76
N GLY A 19 -2.23 9.68 13.09
CA GLY A 19 -1.00 10.44 13.21
C GLY A 19 -0.80 11.47 12.11
N GLN A 20 0.44 11.82 11.87
CA GLN A 20 0.84 12.92 11.02
C GLN A 20 1.68 12.42 9.85
N ILE A 21 1.35 12.87 8.64
CA ILE A 21 2.17 12.65 7.45
C ILE A 21 3.53 13.32 7.64
N LEU A 22 4.59 12.60 7.30
CA LEU A 22 5.96 13.10 7.35
C LEU A 22 6.52 13.30 5.95
N ASP A 23 6.32 12.30 5.06
CA ASP A 23 6.92 12.30 3.74
C ASP A 23 6.12 11.46 2.75
N THR A 24 6.23 11.82 1.47
CA THR A 24 5.68 11.05 0.35
C THR A 24 6.69 11.06 -0.80
N SER A 25 6.84 9.95 -1.52
CA SER A 25 7.69 9.90 -2.73
C SER A 25 7.04 10.56 -3.95
N PHE A 26 5.84 11.08 -3.81
CA PHE A 26 5.07 11.70 -4.89
C PHE A 26 4.65 13.12 -4.51
N GLU A 27 4.63 13.98 -5.51
CA GLU A 27 4.02 15.31 -5.35
C GLU A 27 2.49 15.18 -5.43
N TYR A 28 1.79 16.00 -4.68
CA TYR A 28 0.34 16.08 -4.73
C TYR A 28 -0.16 17.53 -4.73
N SER A 29 -1.24 17.75 -5.46
CA SER A 29 -1.97 19.01 -5.43
C SER A 29 -2.99 18.98 -4.30
N SER A 30 -3.06 20.04 -3.50
CA SER A 30 -4.08 20.18 -2.46
C SER A 30 -5.45 20.51 -3.06
N GLU A 31 -6.50 19.88 -2.51
CA GLU A 31 -7.89 20.16 -2.88
C GLU A 31 -8.59 20.99 -1.79
N PRO A 32 -8.60 22.30 -1.92
CA PRO A 32 -9.12 23.19 -0.88
C PRO A 32 -10.64 23.08 -0.68
N ALA A 33 -11.37 22.56 -1.65
CA ALA A 33 -12.82 22.44 -1.58
C ALA A 33 -13.32 21.32 -0.67
N LEU A 34 -12.45 20.38 -0.27
CA LEU A 34 -12.81 19.22 0.57
C LEU A 34 -14.10 18.53 0.11
N LEU A 35 -14.16 18.17 -1.16
CA LEU A 35 -15.33 17.52 -1.73
C LEU A 35 -15.32 16.02 -1.41
N PRO A 36 -16.49 15.40 -1.19
CA PRO A 36 -16.58 13.96 -1.03
C PRO A 36 -16.14 13.24 -2.31
N LEU A 37 -15.50 12.07 -2.17
CA LEU A 37 -15.04 11.25 -3.29
C LEU A 37 -16.17 10.67 -4.14
N GLY A 38 -17.37 10.64 -3.65
CA GLY A 38 -18.56 10.15 -4.34
C GLY A 38 -19.82 10.28 -3.48
N GLU A 39 -20.94 9.83 -4.05
CA GLU A 39 -22.26 10.02 -3.42
C GLU A 39 -22.75 8.76 -2.66
N ARG A 40 -22.14 7.60 -2.87
CA ARG A 40 -22.62 6.30 -2.37
C ARG A 40 -21.48 5.43 -1.88
N SER A 41 -21.83 4.29 -1.26
CA SER A 41 -20.93 3.19 -0.88
C SER A 41 -19.80 3.61 0.07
N GLY A 42 -20.05 4.57 0.96
CA GLY A 42 -19.05 5.09 1.90
C GLY A 42 -18.24 6.28 1.37
N TYR A 43 -18.18 6.50 0.05
CA TYR A 43 -17.41 7.59 -0.55
C TYR A 43 -17.95 9.00 -0.19
N GLN A 44 -19.22 9.10 0.17
CA GLN A 44 -19.82 10.34 0.68
C GLN A 44 -19.22 10.81 2.02
N HIS A 45 -18.50 9.91 2.70
CA HIS A 45 -17.84 10.18 3.98
C HIS A 45 -16.32 10.33 3.86
N LEU A 46 -15.76 10.21 2.66
CA LEU A 46 -14.35 10.41 2.36
C LEU A 46 -14.17 11.73 1.61
N TYR A 47 -13.52 12.68 2.24
CA TYR A 47 -13.28 14.00 1.70
C TYR A 47 -11.87 14.10 1.14
N LEU A 48 -11.74 14.54 -0.10
CA LEU A 48 -10.47 14.66 -0.79
C LEU A 48 -9.67 15.85 -0.25
N GLU A 49 -8.44 15.62 0.15
CA GLU A 49 -7.49 16.66 0.58
C GLU A 49 -6.36 16.89 -0.44
N GLY A 50 -6.02 15.87 -1.21
CA GLY A 50 -4.98 16.00 -2.22
C GLY A 50 -4.98 14.83 -3.20
N VAL A 51 -4.45 15.09 -4.39
CA VAL A 51 -4.28 14.12 -5.47
C VAL A 51 -2.84 14.15 -5.96
N GLY A 52 -2.21 12.99 -5.99
CA GLY A 52 -0.89 12.78 -6.56
C GLY A 52 -0.86 11.65 -7.56
N GLN A 53 0.26 11.53 -8.26
CA GLN A 53 0.59 10.42 -9.14
C GLN A 53 2.02 9.96 -8.85
N ALA A 54 2.28 8.67 -8.95
CA ALA A 54 3.63 8.14 -8.86
C ALA A 54 4.29 8.16 -10.24
N SER A 55 5.60 8.46 -10.27
CA SER A 55 6.40 8.50 -11.51
C SER A 55 7.24 7.24 -11.71
N ASP A 56 7.60 6.50 -10.66
CA ASP A 56 8.68 5.52 -10.68
C ASP A 56 8.22 4.06 -10.44
N GLY A 57 6.94 3.77 -10.61
CA GLY A 57 6.39 2.43 -10.41
C GLY A 57 6.20 2.03 -8.94
N ILE A 58 6.65 2.87 -8.01
CA ILE A 58 6.42 2.73 -6.57
C ILE A 58 5.91 4.04 -5.97
N ALA A 59 5.13 3.92 -4.92
CA ALA A 59 4.73 5.04 -4.07
C ALA A 59 5.06 4.71 -2.63
N THR A 60 5.74 5.63 -1.95
CA THR A 60 5.97 5.57 -0.51
C THR A 60 5.18 6.66 0.19
N PHE A 61 4.66 6.32 1.35
CA PHE A 61 3.89 7.20 2.21
C PHE A 61 4.28 6.95 3.66
N SER A 62 4.90 7.95 4.29
CA SER A 62 5.43 7.85 5.64
C SER A 62 4.65 8.73 6.61
N TRP A 63 4.35 8.19 7.78
CA TRP A 63 3.69 8.94 8.86
C TRP A 63 4.25 8.56 10.24
N MET A 64 3.96 9.39 11.20
CA MET A 64 4.24 9.12 12.60
C MET A 64 2.94 9.05 13.40
N ASN A 65 2.81 8.01 14.21
CA ASN A 65 1.76 7.91 15.21
C ASN A 65 2.40 7.76 16.61
N ASP A 66 2.05 8.66 17.50
CA ASP A 66 2.70 8.83 18.79
C ASP A 66 4.22 9.06 18.66
N ASN A 67 5.00 8.02 18.86
CA ASN A 67 6.46 8.07 18.76
C ASN A 67 7.03 7.03 17.79
N LYS A 68 6.20 6.41 16.96
CA LYS A 68 6.61 5.40 15.99
C LYS A 68 6.44 5.91 14.57
N PHE A 69 7.41 5.57 13.74
CA PHE A 69 7.37 5.81 12.32
C PHE A 69 6.79 4.59 11.59
N TYR A 70 6.07 4.88 10.53
CA TYR A 70 5.48 3.88 9.65
C TYR A 70 5.67 4.33 8.20
N THR A 71 5.96 3.38 7.32
CA THR A 71 5.97 3.63 5.88
C THR A 71 5.18 2.56 5.16
N ILE A 72 4.36 2.98 4.21
CA ILE A 72 3.77 2.11 3.19
C ILE A 72 4.60 2.27 1.93
N THR A 73 5.11 1.16 1.39
CA THR A 73 5.70 1.07 0.06
C THR A 73 4.79 0.25 -0.81
N SER A 74 4.30 0.82 -1.90
CA SER A 74 3.33 0.19 -2.81
C SER A 74 3.82 0.16 -4.23
N ALA A 75 3.64 -0.98 -4.92
CA ALA A 75 3.79 -1.06 -6.36
C ALA A 75 2.58 -0.40 -7.03
N VAL A 76 2.84 0.63 -7.85
CA VAL A 76 1.82 1.44 -8.51
C VAL A 76 2.10 1.53 -10.02
N ALA A 77 1.05 1.77 -10.78
CA ALA A 77 1.16 2.11 -12.20
C ALA A 77 1.15 3.64 -12.37
N GLU A 78 1.76 4.16 -13.42
CA GLU A 78 1.75 5.59 -13.75
C GLU A 78 0.32 6.16 -13.90
N THR A 79 -0.65 5.29 -14.20
CA THR A 79 -2.07 5.67 -14.33
C THR A 79 -2.81 5.66 -13.01
N ASP A 80 -2.19 5.23 -11.90
CA ASP A 80 -2.83 5.22 -10.60
C ASP A 80 -2.90 6.63 -10.02
N SER A 81 -4.03 6.95 -9.40
CA SER A 81 -4.17 8.16 -8.61
C SER A 81 -3.92 7.86 -7.14
N LEU A 82 -3.11 8.69 -6.50
CA LEU A 82 -2.76 8.61 -5.08
C LEU A 82 -3.55 9.69 -4.34
N LEU A 83 -4.53 9.28 -3.54
CA LEU A 83 -5.47 10.19 -2.92
C LEU A 83 -5.17 10.32 -1.44
N LEU A 84 -5.05 11.56 -0.97
CA LEU A 84 -5.06 11.90 0.44
C LEU A 84 -6.48 12.31 0.81
N THR A 85 -7.04 11.65 1.81
CA THR A 85 -8.44 11.85 2.19
C THR A 85 -8.60 11.92 3.70
N ARG A 86 -9.72 12.49 4.14
CA ARG A 86 -10.17 12.40 5.53
C ARG A 86 -11.55 11.80 5.62
N LEU A 87 -11.72 10.95 6.60
CA LEU A 87 -13.05 10.53 7.01
C LEU A 87 -13.79 11.74 7.58
N GLY A 88 -14.93 12.07 6.98
CA GLY A 88 -15.86 13.03 7.52
C GLY A 88 -17.18 12.31 7.72
N ALA A 89 -17.62 12.18 8.95
CA ALA A 89 -19.00 11.81 9.18
C ALA A 89 -19.85 13.06 9.19
N ASN A 90 -21.07 12.94 8.70
CA ASN A 90 -22.08 13.97 8.88
C ASN A 90 -22.58 13.90 10.33
N ASP A 91 -21.69 14.31 11.24
CA ASP A 91 -21.98 14.38 12.67
C ASP A 91 -22.44 15.81 13.00
N PRO A 92 -23.72 16.01 13.33
CA PRO A 92 -24.26 17.33 13.62
C PRO A 92 -23.60 18.00 14.84
N ASP A 93 -22.99 17.24 15.72
CA ASP A 93 -22.33 17.74 16.91
C ASP A 93 -20.83 17.96 16.74
N PHE A 94 -20.27 17.67 15.57
CA PHE A 94 -18.84 17.80 15.23
C PHE A 94 -17.88 17.03 16.18
N ASN A 95 -18.34 15.95 16.78
CA ASN A 95 -17.57 15.18 17.74
C ASN A 95 -16.66 14.13 17.09
N LEU A 96 -16.89 13.82 15.80
CA LEU A 96 -16.15 12.78 15.13
C LEU A 96 -14.79 13.27 14.67
N ARG A 97 -13.78 12.45 14.95
CA ARG A 97 -12.44 12.67 14.44
C ARG A 97 -12.45 12.54 12.92
N ARG A 98 -11.67 13.40 12.28
CA ARG A 98 -11.39 13.32 10.84
C ARG A 98 -10.16 12.46 10.65
N ASP A 99 -10.32 11.15 10.75
CA ASP A 99 -9.21 10.23 10.58
C ASP A 99 -8.75 10.23 9.12
N PRO A 100 -7.42 10.31 8.87
CA PRO A 100 -6.90 10.35 7.53
C PRO A 100 -6.88 8.97 6.89
N ALA A 101 -6.93 8.95 5.55
CA ALA A 101 -6.66 7.75 4.77
C ALA A 101 -5.88 8.10 3.50
N PHE A 102 -4.93 7.23 3.17
CA PHE A 102 -4.25 7.19 1.89
C PHE A 102 -4.92 6.14 1.02
N ILE A 103 -5.24 6.48 -0.24
CA ILE A 103 -5.95 5.57 -1.16
C ILE A 103 -5.18 5.48 -2.46
N ILE A 104 -4.89 4.25 -2.89
CA ILE A 104 -4.41 3.97 -4.23
C ILE A 104 -5.63 3.65 -5.09
N ARG A 105 -5.90 4.49 -6.08
CA ARG A 105 -7.01 4.35 -7.02
C ARG A 105 -6.52 3.90 -8.38
N ARG A 106 -7.02 2.79 -8.87
CA ARG A 106 -6.72 2.22 -10.19
C ARG A 106 -7.98 2.00 -11.01
N ARG A 107 -7.94 2.34 -12.29
CA ARG A 107 -8.98 1.94 -13.25
C ARG A 107 -8.43 0.84 -14.14
N SER A 108 -9.11 -0.28 -14.18
CA SER A 108 -8.69 -1.45 -14.96
C SER A 108 -9.87 -2.11 -15.64
N SER A 109 -9.65 -2.66 -16.84
CA SER A 109 -10.59 -3.51 -17.58
C SER A 109 -10.29 -5.00 -17.45
N GLY A 110 -9.36 -5.37 -16.60
CA GLY A 110 -8.96 -6.75 -16.32
C GLY A 110 -8.57 -6.92 -14.87
N ASP A 111 -7.98 -8.07 -14.59
CA ASP A 111 -7.47 -8.38 -13.26
C ASP A 111 -6.52 -7.29 -12.78
N THR A 112 -6.60 -6.99 -11.50
CA THR A 112 -5.79 -5.95 -10.88
C THR A 112 -5.15 -6.48 -9.60
N LEU A 113 -3.84 -6.23 -9.46
CA LEU A 113 -3.05 -6.60 -8.29
C LEU A 113 -2.55 -5.34 -7.59
N PHE A 114 -2.81 -5.26 -6.30
CA PHE A 114 -2.17 -4.30 -5.40
C PHE A 114 -1.17 -5.04 -4.51
N ALA A 115 0.08 -4.63 -4.56
CA ALA A 115 1.14 -5.12 -3.69
C ALA A 115 1.67 -3.96 -2.85
N SER A 116 1.69 -4.14 -1.53
CA SER A 116 2.14 -3.12 -0.59
C SER A 116 2.82 -3.76 0.60
N ILE A 117 3.82 -3.06 1.12
CA ILE A 117 4.50 -3.39 2.37
C ILE A 117 4.20 -2.27 3.37
N ILE A 118 3.78 -2.63 4.57
CA ILE A 118 3.61 -1.71 5.69
C ILE A 118 4.73 -2.02 6.67
N GLU A 119 5.61 -1.06 6.88
CA GLU A 119 6.76 -1.17 7.76
C GLU A 119 6.59 -0.23 8.96
N PRO A 120 6.42 -0.76 10.18
CA PRO A 120 6.69 0.01 11.39
C PRO A 120 8.21 0.06 11.62
N HIS A 121 8.76 1.24 11.78
CA HIS A 121 10.21 1.43 12.00
C HIS A 121 10.49 2.56 12.96
N GLY A 122 11.67 2.57 13.54
CA GLY A 122 12.21 3.63 14.35
C GLY A 122 11.34 4.22 15.44
N SER A 123 11.79 5.31 16.01
CA SER A 123 11.04 6.05 17.02
C SER A 123 11.53 7.49 17.18
N TYR A 124 10.65 8.35 17.67
CA TYR A 124 10.95 9.73 18.04
C TYR A 124 10.86 9.89 19.57
N ASP A 125 11.93 10.41 20.16
CA ASP A 125 11.96 10.78 21.58
C ASP A 125 11.64 12.28 21.72
N ARG A 126 10.51 12.57 22.35
CA ARG A 126 10.03 13.95 22.56
C ARG A 126 10.85 14.72 23.59
N VAL A 127 11.58 14.04 24.47
CA VAL A 127 12.36 14.69 25.54
C VAL A 127 13.71 15.14 24.99
N THR A 128 14.37 14.29 24.22
CA THR A 128 15.66 14.58 23.60
C THR A 128 15.52 15.21 22.22
N GLU A 129 14.29 15.29 21.68
CA GLU A 129 13.96 15.76 20.34
C GLU A 129 14.77 15.05 19.25
N SER A 130 15.00 13.76 19.45
CA SER A 130 15.80 12.94 18.54
C SER A 130 14.99 11.82 17.91
N ALA A 131 15.28 11.52 16.66
CA ALA A 131 14.73 10.40 15.92
C ALA A 131 15.79 9.32 15.71
N VAL A 132 15.40 8.07 15.88
CA VAL A 132 16.22 6.90 15.59
C VAL A 132 15.51 6.10 14.54
N ASP A 133 16.22 5.73 13.45
CA ASP A 133 15.71 4.88 12.38
C ASP A 133 14.41 5.42 11.76
N SER A 134 14.44 6.71 11.40
CA SER A 134 13.26 7.45 10.93
C SER A 134 12.91 7.21 9.46
N SER A 135 13.76 6.51 8.71
CA SER A 135 13.55 6.20 7.29
C SER A 135 13.19 4.75 7.09
N SER A 136 12.37 4.47 6.09
CA SER A 136 12.04 3.09 5.67
C SER A 136 13.29 2.31 5.25
N HIS A 137 13.31 1.03 5.57
CA HIS A 137 14.33 0.08 5.08
C HIS A 137 13.98 -0.50 3.72
N VAL A 138 12.75 -0.36 3.25
CA VAL A 138 12.30 -0.86 1.95
C VAL A 138 12.62 0.19 0.88
N LEU A 139 13.55 -0.14 -0.02
CA LEU A 139 13.95 0.72 -1.13
C LEU A 139 13.06 0.54 -2.37
N ASN A 140 12.64 -0.69 -2.64
CA ASN A 140 11.89 -1.01 -3.84
C ASN A 140 10.93 -2.17 -3.59
N LEU A 141 9.85 -2.24 -4.38
CA LEU A 141 8.87 -3.32 -4.38
C LEU A 141 8.46 -3.60 -5.81
N THR A 142 8.76 -4.79 -6.31
CA THR A 142 8.49 -5.20 -7.68
C THR A 142 7.58 -6.41 -7.73
N VAL A 143 6.50 -6.34 -8.49
CA VAL A 143 5.67 -7.51 -8.83
C VAL A 143 6.35 -8.27 -9.94
N ILE A 144 6.85 -9.47 -9.65
CA ILE A 144 7.57 -10.32 -10.63
C ILE A 144 6.70 -11.45 -11.18
N ARG A 145 5.58 -11.72 -10.56
CA ARG A 145 4.55 -12.63 -11.06
C ARG A 145 3.16 -12.16 -10.67
N ASP A 146 2.31 -11.98 -11.67
CA ASP A 146 0.86 -11.76 -11.51
C ASP A 146 0.13 -12.80 -12.37
N GLY A 147 -0.05 -14.00 -11.83
CA GLY A 147 -0.69 -15.12 -12.49
C GLY A 147 -2.00 -15.51 -11.81
N THR A 148 -2.73 -16.43 -12.46
CA THR A 148 -3.98 -16.97 -11.91
C THR A 148 -3.72 -17.76 -10.63
N ASP A 149 -2.69 -18.62 -10.64
CA ASP A 149 -2.43 -19.53 -9.53
C ASP A 149 -1.47 -18.95 -8.49
N TYR A 150 -0.54 -18.11 -8.93
CA TYR A 150 0.50 -17.55 -8.07
C TYR A 150 0.70 -16.05 -8.31
N THR A 151 0.93 -15.35 -7.22
CA THR A 151 1.44 -13.98 -7.18
C THR A 151 2.80 -13.99 -6.50
N ALA A 152 3.79 -13.28 -7.06
CA ALA A 152 5.08 -13.13 -6.40
C ALA A 152 5.62 -11.70 -6.53
N VAL A 153 6.27 -11.26 -5.48
CA VAL A 153 6.93 -9.96 -5.39
C VAL A 153 8.36 -10.12 -4.87
N THR A 154 9.22 -9.20 -5.26
CA THR A 154 10.51 -8.98 -4.61
C THR A 154 10.55 -7.59 -4.01
N PHE A 155 11.28 -7.42 -2.95
CA PHE A 155 11.58 -6.11 -2.40
C PHE A 155 13.03 -6.03 -1.92
N GLU A 156 13.61 -4.86 -2.14
CA GLU A 156 15.00 -4.55 -1.82
C GLU A 156 15.05 -3.77 -0.51
N LEU A 157 16.01 -4.12 0.33
CA LEU A 157 16.26 -3.44 1.60
C LEU A 157 17.49 -2.55 1.53
N THR A 158 17.55 -1.54 2.37
CA THR A 158 18.72 -0.67 2.54
C THR A 158 19.98 -1.42 2.96
N SER A 159 19.85 -2.62 3.52
CA SER A 159 20.97 -3.54 3.82
C SER A 159 21.62 -4.13 2.56
N GLY A 160 21.01 -3.98 1.37
CA GLY A 160 21.41 -4.63 0.13
C GLY A 160 20.79 -6.03 -0.07
N GLU A 161 19.99 -6.50 0.87
CA GLU A 161 19.28 -7.77 0.74
C GLU A 161 18.05 -7.64 -0.15
N THR A 162 17.79 -8.67 -0.96
CA THR A 162 16.54 -8.82 -1.70
C THR A 162 15.70 -9.91 -1.05
N LYS A 163 14.49 -9.58 -0.71
CA LYS A 163 13.52 -10.53 -0.17
C LYS A 163 12.52 -10.92 -1.25
N PHE A 164 12.05 -12.15 -1.15
CA PHE A 164 11.08 -12.77 -2.05
C PHE A 164 9.85 -13.21 -1.27
N PHE A 165 8.68 -12.87 -1.79
CA PHE A 165 7.40 -13.36 -1.26
C PHE A 165 6.57 -13.91 -2.41
N ALA A 166 6.06 -15.14 -2.26
CA ALA A 166 5.12 -15.75 -3.19
C ALA A 166 3.88 -16.24 -2.46
N MET A 167 2.75 -16.19 -3.12
CA MET A 167 1.46 -16.61 -2.60
C MET A 167 0.72 -17.49 -3.61
N ALA A 168 0.12 -18.58 -3.13
CA ALA A 168 -0.85 -19.37 -3.88
C ALA A 168 -2.21 -18.67 -3.81
N ASN A 169 -2.71 -18.22 -4.98
CA ASN A 169 -3.92 -17.39 -5.03
C ASN A 169 -5.22 -18.15 -4.74
N ASN A 170 -5.23 -19.45 -5.03
CA ASN A 170 -6.45 -20.27 -5.03
C ASN A 170 -6.41 -21.43 -4.04
N ASN A 171 -5.30 -21.60 -3.29
CA ASN A 171 -5.16 -22.71 -2.37
C ASN A 171 -4.46 -22.26 -1.08
N ALA A 172 -5.20 -22.25 0.01
CA ALA A 172 -4.75 -21.89 1.35
C ALA A 172 -4.47 -23.12 2.25
N ASP A 173 -4.50 -24.34 1.72
CA ASP A 173 -4.24 -25.56 2.49
C ASP A 173 -2.76 -25.59 2.93
N PRO A 174 -2.49 -25.63 4.25
CA PRO A 174 -1.12 -25.61 4.79
C PRO A 174 -0.28 -26.82 4.39
N ASN A 175 -0.89 -27.91 3.93
CA ASN A 175 -0.20 -29.15 3.56
C ASN A 175 0.06 -29.28 2.05
N THR A 176 -0.55 -28.44 1.24
CA THR A 176 -0.32 -28.49 -0.20
C THR A 176 1.06 -27.95 -0.54
N VAL A 177 1.80 -28.74 -1.33
CA VAL A 177 3.12 -28.35 -1.84
C VAL A 177 2.93 -27.58 -3.16
N HIS A 178 3.50 -26.41 -3.23
CA HIS A 178 3.50 -25.54 -4.40
C HIS A 178 4.89 -25.48 -5.03
N THR A 179 4.95 -25.29 -6.33
CA THR A 179 6.18 -25.07 -7.08
C THR A 179 5.99 -23.89 -8.04
N LEU A 180 6.93 -22.96 -8.03
CA LEU A 180 6.93 -21.78 -8.88
C LEU A 180 8.34 -21.55 -9.43
N SER A 181 8.44 -21.46 -10.75
CA SER A 181 9.70 -21.12 -11.43
C SER A 181 9.68 -19.65 -11.87
N ILE A 182 10.71 -18.89 -11.48
CA ILE A 182 10.93 -17.49 -11.86
C ILE A 182 12.40 -17.33 -12.24
N ASP A 183 12.70 -16.80 -13.42
CA ASP A 183 14.05 -16.53 -13.93
C ASP A 183 14.98 -17.76 -13.82
N SER A 184 14.47 -18.96 -14.12
CA SER A 184 15.17 -20.24 -14.02
C SER A 184 15.49 -20.71 -12.59
N VAL A 185 15.00 -20.04 -11.57
CA VAL A 185 15.04 -20.48 -10.18
C VAL A 185 13.72 -21.13 -9.82
N GLU A 186 13.78 -22.36 -9.27
CA GLU A 186 12.60 -23.08 -8.79
C GLU A 186 12.44 -22.88 -7.28
N TYR A 187 11.28 -22.40 -6.89
CA TYR A 187 10.86 -22.24 -5.51
C TYR A 187 9.83 -23.31 -5.17
N GLN A 188 10.06 -24.05 -4.10
CA GLN A 188 9.12 -25.05 -3.59
C GLN A 188 8.78 -24.77 -2.14
N TRP A 189 7.50 -24.83 -1.78
CA TRP A 189 7.06 -24.60 -0.41
C TRP A 189 5.75 -25.34 -0.11
N ALA A 190 5.45 -25.54 1.17
CA ALA A 190 4.15 -26.02 1.63
C ALA A 190 3.33 -24.85 2.22
N GLY A 191 2.02 -24.87 1.98
CA GLY A 191 1.09 -23.88 2.50
C GLY A 191 0.87 -22.67 1.58
N PRO A 192 0.12 -21.65 2.03
CA PRO A 192 -0.42 -20.62 1.16
C PRO A 192 0.63 -19.61 0.67
N TYR A 193 1.78 -19.48 1.33
CA TYR A 193 2.79 -18.49 0.95
C TYR A 193 4.21 -18.96 1.28
N LEU A 194 5.17 -18.37 0.58
CA LEU A 194 6.60 -18.48 0.81
C LEU A 194 7.18 -17.08 1.08
N TYR A 195 8.05 -16.99 2.07
CA TYR A 195 8.94 -15.86 2.29
C TYR A 195 10.38 -16.38 2.31
N ALA A 196 11.25 -15.80 1.48
CA ALA A 196 12.64 -16.25 1.32
C ALA A 196 13.58 -15.06 1.01
N GLU A 197 14.87 -15.31 1.09
CA GLU A 197 15.92 -14.46 0.52
C GLU A 197 16.15 -14.84 -0.95
N ARG A 198 16.47 -13.84 -1.76
CA ARG A 198 16.78 -14.02 -3.17
C ARG A 198 18.19 -13.56 -3.51
#